data_578c50e41866b76c051cf8b947dad62e
#
_entry.id   578c50e41866b76c051cf8b947dad62e
#
_cell.length_a   1.000
_cell.length_b   1.000
_cell.length_c   1.000
_cell.angle_alpha   90.00
_cell.angle_beta   90.00
_cell.angle_gamma   90.00
#
_symmetry.space_group_name_H-M   'P 1'
#
loop_
_entity.id
_entity.type
_entity.pdbx_description
1 polymer ?
#
loop_
_entity_poly.entity_id
_entity_poly.type
_entity_poly.pdbx_seq_one_letter_code
_entity_poly.pdbx_strand_id
1 'polypeptide(L)'
;MTSLRDGRALRQQNIYDLNRERLINTAVHVINEVGDIREVTLTQIAKEAGVSPATAYNHFPERMEDVYSAIVHSKMDVAANMGATILDESLSPIEKIKQIPVTYAENLISLGYTGKVLITQMFNLIKVDKWLDQDPVQAISALLNTTDEYKDQADEIALNIATAFRGAMFEYALNIGDQVLFNRYTDEYFLKTSEKLVDNILKQY
;
A
#
# COMPACT_ATOMS: atom_id res chain seq x y z
N MET A 1 -34.36 -26.51 12.03
CA MET A 1 -33.20 -26.54 12.95
C MET A 1 -31.89 -25.91 12.39
N THR A 2 -31.93 -25.27 11.22
CA THR A 2 -30.80 -24.67 10.51
C THR A 2 -30.41 -23.27 11.02
N SER A 3 -31.38 -22.47 11.55
CA SER A 3 -31.17 -21.03 11.84
C SER A 3 -30.30 -20.70 13.06
N LEU A 4 -30.17 -21.58 14.06
CA LEU A 4 -29.35 -21.30 15.26
C LEU A 4 -27.86 -21.58 15.06
N ARG A 5 -27.51 -22.47 14.14
CA ARG A 5 -26.09 -22.71 13.74
C ARG A 5 -25.54 -21.53 12.93
N ASP A 6 -26.34 -20.97 12.04
CA ASP A 6 -25.97 -19.81 11.22
C ASP A 6 -25.69 -18.57 12.07
N GLY A 7 -26.52 -18.27 13.07
CA GLY A 7 -26.33 -17.10 13.94
C GLY A 7 -25.11 -17.20 14.88
N ARG A 8 -24.64 -18.41 15.20
CA ARG A 8 -23.43 -18.61 16.02
C ARG A 8 -22.16 -18.46 15.17
N ALA A 9 -22.17 -19.02 13.97
CA ALA A 9 -21.08 -18.88 13.01
C ALA A 9 -20.90 -17.42 12.58
N LEU A 10 -22.00 -16.72 12.30
CA LEU A 10 -21.99 -15.31 11.94
C LEU A 10 -21.41 -14.42 13.07
N ARG A 11 -21.78 -14.69 14.32
CA ARG A 11 -21.22 -13.97 15.48
C ARG A 11 -19.70 -14.26 15.67
N GLN A 12 -19.27 -15.49 15.48
CA GLN A 12 -17.85 -15.84 15.54
C GLN A 12 -17.06 -15.15 14.43
N GLN A 13 -17.61 -15.11 13.22
CA GLN A 13 -16.96 -14.41 12.10
C GLN A 13 -16.88 -12.90 12.39
N ASN A 14 -17.92 -12.27 12.85
CA ASN A 14 -17.91 -10.85 13.21
C ASN A 14 -16.88 -10.53 14.30
N ILE A 15 -16.74 -11.37 15.32
CA ILE A 15 -15.71 -11.20 16.35
C ILE A 15 -14.31 -11.37 15.77
N TYR A 16 -14.14 -12.34 14.88
CA TYR A 16 -12.86 -12.55 14.18
C TYR A 16 -12.50 -11.31 13.37
N ASP A 17 -13.39 -10.79 12.54
CA ASP A 17 -13.16 -9.63 11.68
C ASP A 17 -12.87 -8.37 12.51
N LEU A 18 -13.62 -8.12 13.59
CA LEU A 18 -13.38 -7.01 14.52
C LEU A 18 -12.00 -7.09 15.19
N ASN A 19 -11.59 -8.28 15.63
CA ASN A 19 -10.27 -8.45 16.25
C ASN A 19 -9.15 -8.24 15.23
N ARG A 20 -9.32 -8.72 13.99
CA ARG A 20 -8.37 -8.51 12.91
C ARG A 20 -8.20 -7.03 12.60
N GLU A 21 -9.30 -6.30 12.42
CA GLU A 21 -9.27 -4.86 12.16
C GLU A 21 -8.61 -4.09 13.30
N ARG A 22 -8.96 -4.43 14.57
CA ARG A 22 -8.33 -3.82 15.75
C ARG A 22 -6.83 -4.07 15.77
N LEU A 23 -6.37 -5.28 15.49
CA LEU A 23 -4.95 -5.61 15.41
C LEU A 23 -4.23 -4.81 14.32
N ILE A 24 -4.82 -4.64 13.13
CA ILE A 24 -4.25 -3.85 12.03
C ILE A 24 -4.13 -2.38 12.43
N ASN A 25 -5.18 -1.79 13.00
CA ASN A 25 -5.18 -0.40 13.43
C ASN A 25 -4.13 -0.15 14.53
N THR A 26 -4.07 -1.07 15.50
CA THR A 26 -3.08 -1.03 16.60
C THR A 26 -1.66 -1.22 16.06
N ALA A 27 -1.45 -2.06 15.05
CA ALA A 27 -0.13 -2.25 14.45
C ALA A 27 0.40 -0.95 13.84
N VAL A 28 -0.42 -0.24 13.07
CA VAL A 28 -0.05 1.09 12.52
C VAL A 28 0.31 2.07 13.64
N HIS A 29 -0.50 2.12 14.70
CA HIS A 29 -0.21 2.98 15.85
C HIS A 29 1.11 2.63 16.52
N VAL A 30 1.33 1.35 16.88
CA VAL A 30 2.55 0.88 17.55
C VAL A 30 3.80 1.11 16.70
N ILE A 31 3.73 0.84 15.39
CA ILE A 31 4.85 1.07 14.48
C ILE A 31 5.23 2.55 14.44
N ASN A 32 4.23 3.45 14.37
CA ASN A 32 4.47 4.89 14.36
C ASN A 32 5.02 5.41 15.71
N GLU A 33 4.53 4.91 16.85
CA GLU A 33 4.96 5.34 18.18
C GLU A 33 6.38 4.84 18.52
N VAL A 34 6.70 3.60 18.17
CA VAL A 34 8.01 3.01 18.47
C VAL A 34 9.11 3.62 17.60
N GLY A 35 8.82 3.92 16.31
CA GLY A 35 9.74 4.55 15.39
C GLY A 35 10.94 3.66 14.96
N ASP A 36 11.05 2.45 15.48
CA ASP A 36 12.01 1.41 15.05
C ASP A 36 11.29 0.07 14.87
N ILE A 37 11.14 -0.34 13.61
CA ILE A 37 10.41 -1.56 13.26
C ILE A 37 11.04 -2.83 13.85
N ARG A 38 12.34 -2.81 14.15
CA ARG A 38 13.05 -3.96 14.74
C ARG A 38 12.63 -4.23 16.19
N GLU A 39 12.05 -3.24 16.85
CA GLU A 39 11.57 -3.33 18.23
C GLU A 39 10.07 -3.68 18.30
N VAL A 40 9.35 -3.68 17.17
CA VAL A 40 7.92 -3.99 17.11
C VAL A 40 7.70 -5.50 16.98
N THR A 41 6.85 -6.04 17.85
CA THR A 41 6.49 -7.46 17.85
C THR A 41 4.98 -7.67 17.81
N LEU A 42 4.54 -8.78 17.22
CA LEU A 42 3.13 -9.16 17.23
C LEU A 42 2.55 -9.31 18.65
N THR A 43 3.37 -9.75 19.61
CA THR A 43 2.95 -9.85 21.03
C THR A 43 2.68 -8.47 21.64
N GLN A 44 3.49 -7.47 21.31
CA GLN A 44 3.28 -6.08 21.74
C GLN A 44 1.99 -5.51 21.13
N ILE A 45 1.79 -5.72 19.82
CA ILE A 45 0.57 -5.32 19.10
C ILE A 45 -0.66 -5.97 19.75
N ALA A 46 -0.60 -7.28 20.06
CA ALA A 46 -1.69 -8.00 20.71
C ALA A 46 -2.05 -7.41 22.07
N LYS A 47 -1.02 -7.12 22.90
CA LYS A 47 -1.19 -6.51 24.22
C LYS A 47 -1.88 -5.16 24.13
N GLU A 48 -1.43 -4.30 23.21
CA GLU A 48 -1.97 -2.97 23.00
C GLU A 48 -3.39 -3.01 22.43
N ALA A 49 -3.67 -3.97 21.52
CA ALA A 49 -5.01 -4.21 20.99
C ALA A 49 -5.98 -4.83 22.00
N GLY A 50 -5.52 -5.24 23.20
CA GLY A 50 -6.34 -5.91 24.20
C GLY A 50 -6.84 -7.29 23.80
N VAL A 51 -6.05 -8.01 22.99
CA VAL A 51 -6.32 -9.41 22.59
C VAL A 51 -5.24 -10.34 23.10
N SER A 52 -5.54 -11.64 23.21
CA SER A 52 -4.52 -12.60 23.62
C SER A 52 -3.45 -12.77 22.53
N PRO A 53 -2.18 -13.07 22.90
CA PRO A 53 -1.16 -13.42 21.90
C PRO A 53 -1.60 -14.56 20.99
N ALA A 54 -2.26 -15.59 21.52
CA ALA A 54 -2.79 -16.71 20.75
C ALA A 54 -3.80 -16.23 19.69
N THR A 55 -4.66 -15.27 20.02
CA THR A 55 -5.60 -14.66 19.06
C THR A 55 -4.83 -13.96 17.95
N ALA A 56 -3.81 -13.16 18.28
CA ALA A 56 -3.00 -12.46 17.27
C ALA A 56 -2.26 -13.42 16.34
N TYR A 57 -1.68 -14.50 16.87
CA TYR A 57 -1.01 -15.52 16.04
C TYR A 57 -1.99 -16.32 15.17
N ASN A 58 -3.26 -16.46 15.58
CA ASN A 58 -4.29 -17.06 14.73
C ASN A 58 -4.67 -16.16 13.54
N HIS A 59 -4.59 -14.82 13.71
CA HIS A 59 -4.82 -13.87 12.62
C HIS A 59 -3.61 -13.68 11.71
N PHE A 60 -2.40 -13.80 12.26
CA PHE A 60 -1.12 -13.50 11.63
C PHE A 60 -0.10 -14.61 11.90
N PRO A 61 -0.28 -15.81 11.29
CA PRO A 61 0.61 -16.96 11.52
C PRO A 61 2.06 -16.70 11.10
N GLU A 62 2.29 -15.94 10.04
CA GLU A 62 3.63 -15.53 9.59
C GLU A 62 4.10 -14.23 10.29
N ARG A 63 3.47 -13.90 11.43
CA ARG A 63 3.84 -12.78 12.31
C ARG A 63 3.79 -11.42 11.61
N MET A 64 4.90 -10.67 11.62
CA MET A 64 4.94 -9.31 11.08
C MET A 64 4.78 -9.27 9.56
N GLU A 65 5.13 -10.31 8.83
CA GLU A 65 4.88 -10.38 7.37
C GLU A 65 3.39 -10.33 7.05
N ASP A 66 2.58 -11.11 7.77
CA ASP A 66 1.13 -11.08 7.62
C ASP A 66 0.52 -9.74 8.08
N VAL A 67 1.11 -9.11 9.10
CA VAL A 67 0.69 -7.78 9.58
C VAL A 67 0.92 -6.74 8.49
N TYR A 68 2.10 -6.71 7.87
CA TYR A 68 2.40 -5.77 6.78
C TYR A 68 1.47 -5.98 5.58
N SER A 69 1.28 -7.22 5.16
CA SER A 69 0.33 -7.57 4.10
C SER A 69 -1.07 -7.08 4.44
N ALA A 70 -1.54 -7.30 5.67
CA ALA A 70 -2.86 -6.88 6.11
C ALA A 70 -3.00 -5.34 6.15
N ILE A 71 -1.95 -4.60 6.53
CA ILE A 71 -1.96 -3.13 6.49
C ILE A 71 -2.09 -2.66 5.03
N VAL A 72 -1.31 -3.22 4.11
CA VAL A 72 -1.40 -2.87 2.68
C VAL A 72 -2.82 -3.08 2.17
N HIS A 73 -3.38 -4.28 2.35
CA HIS A 73 -4.72 -4.59 1.85
C HIS A 73 -5.85 -3.77 2.53
N SER A 74 -5.70 -3.43 3.82
CA SER A 74 -6.74 -2.72 4.58
C SER A 74 -6.65 -1.21 4.46
N LYS A 75 -5.44 -0.64 4.35
CA LYS A 75 -5.23 0.81 4.44
C LYS A 75 -4.87 1.47 3.12
N MET A 76 -4.23 0.74 2.24
CA MET A 76 -3.93 1.28 0.93
C MET A 76 -5.06 1.04 -0.06
N ASP A 77 -5.84 -0.04 0.15
CA ASP A 77 -6.96 -0.49 -0.72
C ASP A 77 -6.71 -0.19 -2.21
N VAL A 78 -5.51 -0.57 -2.63
CA VAL A 78 -4.98 -0.23 -3.95
C VAL A 78 -5.94 -0.66 -5.06
N ALA A 79 -6.55 -1.85 -4.89
CA ALA A 79 -7.48 -2.38 -5.88
C ALA A 79 -8.76 -1.53 -5.98
N ALA A 80 -9.34 -1.10 -4.85
CA ALA A 80 -10.54 -0.28 -4.87
C ALA A 80 -10.26 1.15 -5.36
N ASN A 81 -9.15 1.75 -4.90
CA ASN A 81 -8.76 3.10 -5.32
C ASN A 81 -8.39 3.16 -6.80
N MET A 82 -7.60 2.20 -7.30
CA MET A 82 -7.31 2.08 -8.73
C MET A 82 -8.57 1.77 -9.53
N GLY A 83 -9.41 0.85 -9.05
CA GLY A 83 -10.66 0.52 -9.70
C GLY A 83 -11.59 1.72 -9.83
N ALA A 84 -11.75 2.52 -8.79
CA ALA A 84 -12.54 3.75 -8.82
C ALA A 84 -11.99 4.75 -9.86
N THR A 85 -10.68 4.98 -9.87
CA THR A 85 -10.03 5.86 -10.84
C THR A 85 -10.16 5.35 -12.28
N ILE A 86 -9.97 4.05 -12.50
CA ILE A 86 -10.07 3.43 -13.84
C ILE A 86 -11.51 3.51 -14.37
N LEU A 87 -12.50 3.34 -13.50
CA LEU A 87 -13.93 3.36 -13.86
C LEU A 87 -14.51 4.77 -13.95
N ASP A 88 -13.79 5.81 -13.56
CA ASP A 88 -14.28 7.20 -13.65
C ASP A 88 -14.30 7.66 -15.10
N GLU A 89 -15.50 7.71 -15.69
CA GLU A 89 -15.71 8.12 -17.09
C GLU A 89 -15.47 9.62 -17.33
N SER A 90 -15.38 10.43 -16.27
CA SER A 90 -15.11 11.87 -16.38
C SER A 90 -13.64 12.18 -16.66
N LEU A 91 -12.74 11.22 -16.42
CA LEU A 91 -11.30 11.37 -16.58
C LEU A 91 -10.84 10.76 -17.91
N SER A 92 -9.96 11.47 -18.61
CA SER A 92 -9.23 10.92 -19.75
C SER A 92 -8.27 9.80 -19.31
N PRO A 93 -7.85 8.90 -20.21
CA PRO A 93 -6.88 7.86 -19.88
C PRO A 93 -5.59 8.40 -19.25
N ILE A 94 -5.08 9.53 -19.72
CA ILE A 94 -3.87 10.17 -19.18
C ILE A 94 -4.11 10.72 -17.76
N GLU A 95 -5.26 11.34 -17.52
CA GLU A 95 -5.61 11.81 -16.16
C GLU A 95 -5.71 10.66 -15.17
N LYS A 96 -6.31 9.53 -15.58
CA LYS A 96 -6.34 8.30 -14.76
C LYS A 96 -4.94 7.81 -14.42
N ILE A 97 -4.04 7.76 -15.41
CA ILE A 97 -2.65 7.33 -15.19
C ILE A 97 -1.92 8.28 -14.23
N LYS A 98 -2.12 9.60 -14.35
CA LYS A 98 -1.53 10.59 -13.44
C LYS A 98 -1.98 10.44 -11.99
N GLN A 99 -3.22 10.03 -11.77
CA GLN A 99 -3.74 9.82 -10.41
C GLN A 99 -3.15 8.60 -9.71
N ILE A 100 -2.71 7.58 -10.43
CA ILE A 100 -2.19 6.34 -9.84
C ILE A 100 -1.03 6.63 -8.86
N PRO A 101 0.11 7.23 -9.27
CA PRO A 101 1.22 7.49 -8.37
C PRO A 101 0.86 8.49 -7.24
N VAL A 102 -0.03 9.43 -7.50
CA VAL A 102 -0.49 10.42 -6.49
C VAL A 102 -1.26 9.72 -5.38
N THR A 103 -2.27 8.92 -5.74
CA THR A 103 -3.08 8.18 -4.75
C THR A 103 -2.22 7.23 -3.91
N TYR A 104 -1.26 6.55 -4.52
CA TYR A 104 -0.31 5.71 -3.77
C TYR A 104 0.55 6.53 -2.80
N ALA A 105 1.07 7.67 -3.24
CA ALA A 105 1.88 8.54 -2.40
C ALA A 105 1.07 9.08 -1.21
N GLU A 106 -0.16 9.55 -1.44
CA GLU A 106 -1.06 10.04 -0.38
C GLU A 106 -1.36 8.95 0.65
N ASN A 107 -1.66 7.72 0.20
CA ASN A 107 -1.91 6.60 1.09
C ASN A 107 -0.67 6.26 1.94
N LEU A 108 0.52 6.20 1.34
CA LEU A 108 1.78 5.95 2.07
C LEU A 108 2.08 7.06 3.08
N ILE A 109 1.91 8.32 2.69
CA ILE A 109 2.10 9.50 3.57
C ILE A 109 1.12 9.45 4.75
N SER A 110 -0.14 9.11 4.51
CA SER A 110 -1.16 9.02 5.55
C SER A 110 -0.85 7.98 6.64
N LEU A 111 -0.05 6.97 6.33
CA LEU A 111 0.42 5.95 7.26
C LEU A 111 1.64 6.41 8.09
N GLY A 112 2.23 7.56 7.81
CA GLY A 112 3.40 8.08 8.51
C GLY A 112 4.62 7.16 8.40
N TYR A 113 5.31 6.90 9.52
CA TYR A 113 6.46 5.99 9.56
C TYR A 113 6.13 4.58 9.05
N THR A 114 4.90 4.09 9.33
CA THR A 114 4.43 2.80 8.82
C THR A 114 4.51 2.73 7.29
N GLY A 115 4.14 3.80 6.58
CA GLY A 115 4.24 3.84 5.12
C GLY A 115 5.67 3.62 4.61
N LYS A 116 6.65 4.24 5.25
CA LYS A 116 8.08 4.05 4.92
C LYS A 116 8.54 2.62 5.23
N VAL A 117 8.09 2.06 6.36
CA VAL A 117 8.36 0.67 6.72
C VAL A 117 7.82 -0.28 5.67
N LEU A 118 6.58 -0.08 5.20
CA LEU A 118 5.98 -0.93 4.17
C LEU A 118 6.81 -0.93 2.89
N ILE A 119 7.29 0.23 2.44
CA ILE A 119 8.17 0.32 1.26
C ILE A 119 9.45 -0.49 1.47
N THR A 120 10.11 -0.35 2.62
CA THR A 120 11.35 -1.11 2.88
C THR A 120 11.10 -2.62 2.98
N GLN A 121 9.97 -3.04 3.54
CA GLN A 121 9.60 -4.45 3.62
C GLN A 121 9.26 -5.04 2.25
N MET A 122 8.69 -4.28 1.32
CA MET A 122 8.47 -4.75 -0.06
C MET A 122 9.76 -5.22 -0.74
N PHE A 123 10.90 -4.60 -0.46
CA PHE A 123 12.20 -5.03 -0.99
C PHE A 123 12.80 -6.24 -0.26
N ASN A 124 12.39 -6.50 0.98
CA ASN A 124 12.87 -7.61 1.79
C ASN A 124 12.05 -8.89 1.61
N LEU A 125 10.84 -8.79 1.05
CA LEU A 125 9.95 -9.94 0.92
C LEU A 125 10.33 -10.78 -0.29
N ILE A 126 10.73 -12.02 -0.02
CA ILE A 126 10.97 -13.06 -1.04
C ILE A 126 9.66 -13.46 -1.74
N LYS A 127 8.51 -13.14 -1.13
CA LYS A 127 7.16 -13.46 -1.64
C LYS A 127 6.40 -12.17 -2.00
N VAL A 128 6.92 -11.45 -2.98
CA VAL A 128 6.31 -10.21 -3.51
C VAL A 128 4.91 -10.47 -4.08
N ASP A 129 4.65 -11.68 -4.55
CA ASP A 129 3.37 -12.17 -5.06
C ASP A 129 2.19 -12.01 -4.07
N LYS A 130 2.44 -12.07 -2.76
CA LYS A 130 1.40 -11.83 -1.74
C LYS A 130 0.98 -10.37 -1.58
N TRP A 131 1.77 -9.43 -2.08
CA TRP A 131 1.59 -8.00 -1.88
C TRP A 131 1.11 -7.28 -3.13
N LEU A 132 1.36 -7.85 -4.29
CA LEU A 132 1.05 -7.27 -5.59
C LEU A 132 0.09 -8.20 -6.35
N ASP A 133 -1.16 -8.25 -5.90
CA ASP A 133 -2.23 -8.93 -6.64
C ASP A 133 -2.50 -8.29 -8.00
N GLN A 134 -2.01 -7.06 -8.22
CA GLN A 134 -2.16 -6.32 -9.47
C GLN A 134 -0.86 -5.61 -9.81
N ASP A 135 -0.31 -5.91 -10.98
CA ASP A 135 0.82 -5.17 -11.53
C ASP A 135 0.30 -3.83 -12.10
N PRO A 136 0.71 -2.67 -11.52
CA PRO A 136 0.30 -1.38 -12.03
C PRO A 136 0.72 -1.15 -13.48
N VAL A 137 1.77 -1.83 -13.97
CA VAL A 137 2.22 -1.77 -15.36
C VAL A 137 1.11 -2.21 -16.29
N GLN A 138 0.39 -3.30 -15.99
CA GLN A 138 -0.69 -3.80 -16.83
C GLN A 138 -1.86 -2.80 -16.92
N ALA A 139 -2.23 -2.19 -15.80
CA ALA A 139 -3.32 -1.21 -15.77
C ALA A 139 -2.95 0.07 -16.53
N ILE A 140 -1.72 0.57 -16.38
CA ILE A 140 -1.21 1.74 -17.08
C ILE A 140 -1.12 1.44 -18.59
N SER A 141 -0.55 0.30 -18.98
CA SER A 141 -0.45 -0.11 -20.38
C SER A 141 -1.84 -0.23 -21.03
N ALA A 142 -2.81 -0.84 -20.34
CA ALA A 142 -4.18 -0.94 -20.84
C ALA A 142 -4.81 0.44 -21.09
N LEU A 143 -4.59 1.43 -20.22
CA LEU A 143 -5.07 2.80 -20.40
C LEU A 143 -4.34 3.49 -21.57
N LEU A 144 -3.03 3.36 -21.70
CA LEU A 144 -2.25 3.94 -22.80
C LEU A 144 -2.66 3.36 -24.16
N ASN A 145 -2.98 2.08 -24.21
CA ASN A 145 -3.49 1.42 -25.42
C ASN A 145 -4.82 2.00 -25.95
N THR A 146 -5.55 2.75 -25.10
CA THR A 146 -6.76 3.47 -25.53
C THR A 146 -6.48 4.85 -26.13
N THR A 147 -5.23 5.30 -26.12
CA THR A 147 -4.82 6.60 -26.66
C THR A 147 -4.18 6.43 -28.05
N ASP A 148 -4.49 7.33 -28.99
CA ASP A 148 -3.87 7.27 -30.32
C ASP A 148 -2.39 7.66 -30.30
N GLU A 149 -1.98 8.48 -29.33
CA GLU A 149 -0.64 9.05 -29.23
C GLU A 149 0.38 8.04 -28.68
N TYR A 150 -0.01 7.20 -27.70
CA TYR A 150 0.93 6.38 -26.94
C TYR A 150 0.75 4.86 -27.11
N LYS A 151 -0.26 4.41 -27.87
CA LYS A 151 -0.61 2.98 -27.97
C LYS A 151 0.53 2.09 -28.47
N ASP A 152 1.34 2.59 -29.41
CA ASP A 152 2.42 1.79 -30.00
C ASP A 152 3.62 1.58 -29.05
N GLN A 153 3.69 2.37 -27.95
CA GLN A 153 4.75 2.33 -26.94
C GLN A 153 4.18 2.12 -25.53
N ALA A 154 2.92 1.69 -25.41
CA ALA A 154 2.18 1.61 -24.16
C ALA A 154 2.90 0.80 -23.07
N ASP A 155 3.45 -0.36 -23.40
CA ASP A 155 4.14 -1.23 -22.46
C ASP A 155 5.45 -0.61 -21.95
N GLU A 156 6.23 0.01 -22.84
CA GLU A 156 7.47 0.68 -22.49
C GLU A 156 7.22 1.89 -21.59
N ILE A 157 6.26 2.73 -21.94
CA ILE A 157 5.87 3.89 -21.14
C ILE A 157 5.36 3.46 -19.78
N ALA A 158 4.50 2.44 -19.70
CA ALA A 158 3.98 1.91 -18.46
C ALA A 158 5.08 1.39 -17.53
N LEU A 159 6.05 0.65 -18.10
CA LEU A 159 7.21 0.17 -17.36
C LEU A 159 8.07 1.32 -16.83
N ASN A 160 8.29 2.37 -17.62
CA ASN A 160 9.07 3.54 -17.23
C ASN A 160 8.38 4.32 -16.11
N ILE A 161 7.04 4.51 -16.19
CA ILE A 161 6.25 5.13 -15.13
C ILE A 161 6.36 4.33 -13.82
N ALA A 162 6.14 3.02 -13.87
CA ALA A 162 6.21 2.17 -12.69
C ALA A 162 7.62 2.14 -12.07
N THR A 163 8.66 2.09 -12.91
CA THR A 163 10.06 2.09 -12.45
C THR A 163 10.44 3.41 -11.78
N ALA A 164 10.07 4.53 -12.40
CA ALA A 164 10.33 5.85 -11.82
C ALA A 164 9.58 6.05 -10.49
N PHE A 165 8.33 5.59 -10.40
CA PHE A 165 7.57 5.68 -9.16
C PHE A 165 8.16 4.80 -8.05
N ARG A 166 8.60 3.57 -8.36
CA ARG A 166 9.32 2.72 -7.39
C ARG A 166 10.60 3.39 -6.91
N GLY A 167 11.33 4.09 -7.78
CA GLY A 167 12.48 4.90 -7.40
C GLY A 167 12.11 6.02 -6.43
N ALA A 168 11.04 6.77 -6.69
CA ALA A 168 10.55 7.82 -5.80
C ALA A 168 10.10 7.27 -4.43
N MET A 169 9.42 6.12 -4.40
CA MET A 169 9.05 5.43 -3.15
C MET A 169 10.30 5.05 -2.36
N PHE A 170 11.31 4.49 -3.02
CA PHE A 170 12.56 4.11 -2.36
C PHE A 170 13.28 5.33 -1.75
N GLU A 171 13.40 6.42 -2.49
CA GLU A 171 13.96 7.68 -1.98
C GLU A 171 13.19 8.22 -0.77
N TYR A 172 11.85 8.18 -0.82
CA TYR A 172 11.00 8.56 0.32
C TYR A 172 11.26 7.68 1.55
N ALA A 173 11.42 6.37 1.35
CA ALA A 173 11.69 5.43 2.43
C ALA A 173 13.09 5.56 3.04
N LEU A 174 14.08 6.11 2.32
CA LEU A 174 15.42 6.36 2.88
C LEU A 174 15.40 7.34 4.06
N ASN A 175 14.34 8.13 4.21
CA ASN A 175 14.14 9.06 5.31
C ASN A 175 13.44 8.38 6.50
N ILE A 176 13.95 7.23 6.93
CA ILE A 176 13.47 6.45 8.08
C ILE A 176 14.22 6.84 9.35
N GLY A 177 13.44 7.16 10.40
CA GLY A 177 13.96 7.50 11.74
C GLY A 177 14.66 8.85 11.81
N ASP A 178 15.46 9.06 12.85
CA ASP A 178 16.15 10.33 13.12
C ASP A 178 17.31 10.63 12.16
N GLN A 179 17.69 9.66 11.33
CA GLN A 179 18.72 9.86 10.33
C GLN A 179 18.12 10.41 9.05
N VAL A 180 17.94 11.72 9.03
CA VAL A 180 17.64 12.47 7.80
C VAL A 180 18.86 12.45 6.90
N LEU A 181 19.03 11.37 6.14
CA LEU A 181 20.15 11.25 5.19
C LEU A 181 20.11 12.36 4.15
N PHE A 182 18.89 12.84 3.81
CA PHE A 182 18.69 13.92 2.86
C PHE A 182 17.43 14.72 3.24
N ASN A 183 17.57 15.98 3.58
CA ASN A 183 16.46 16.90 3.91
C ASN A 183 15.42 17.09 2.79
N ARG A 184 15.67 16.55 1.59
CA ARG A 184 14.80 16.69 0.42
C ARG A 184 13.70 15.62 0.31
N TYR A 185 13.80 14.51 1.05
CA TYR A 185 12.83 13.41 0.95
C TYR A 185 11.68 13.55 1.95
N THR A 186 11.03 14.71 1.91
CA THR A 186 9.85 15.01 2.72
C THR A 186 8.56 14.46 2.09
N ASP A 187 7.48 14.41 2.86
CA ASP A 187 6.15 14.07 2.35
C ASP A 187 5.75 14.98 1.18
N GLU A 188 5.99 16.29 1.31
CA GLU A 188 5.73 17.29 0.26
C GLU A 188 6.54 17.01 -1.02
N TYR A 189 7.82 16.67 -0.86
CA TYR A 189 8.68 16.35 -2.01
C TYR A 189 8.20 15.07 -2.72
N PHE A 190 7.85 14.03 -1.95
CA PHE A 190 7.35 12.77 -2.49
C PHE A 190 6.05 12.97 -3.26
N LEU A 191 5.08 13.69 -2.67
CA LEU A 191 3.81 14.00 -3.32
C LEU A 191 4.03 14.79 -4.62
N LYS A 192 4.80 15.88 -4.56
CA LYS A 192 5.10 16.74 -5.72
C LYS A 192 5.84 16.01 -6.83
N THR A 193 6.70 15.06 -6.47
CA THR A 193 7.38 14.19 -7.44
C THR A 193 6.37 13.27 -8.12
N SER A 194 5.47 12.67 -7.36
CA SER A 194 4.42 11.79 -7.87
C SER A 194 3.45 12.51 -8.81
N GLU A 195 3.06 13.75 -8.50
CA GLU A 195 2.22 14.61 -9.35
C GLU A 195 2.82 14.88 -10.74
N LYS A 196 4.14 15.03 -10.81
CA LYS A 196 4.85 15.41 -12.05
C LYS A 196 5.42 14.23 -12.82
N LEU A 197 5.44 13.05 -12.22
CA LEU A 197 6.15 11.88 -12.72
C LEU A 197 5.68 11.49 -14.11
N VAL A 198 4.37 11.33 -14.29
CA VAL A 198 3.78 10.89 -15.55
C VAL A 198 4.02 11.90 -16.65
N ASP A 199 3.78 13.20 -16.38
CA ASP A 199 4.04 14.26 -17.37
C ASP A 199 5.50 14.32 -17.81
N ASN A 200 6.43 14.10 -16.89
CA ASN A 200 7.85 14.14 -17.20
C ASN A 200 8.29 12.95 -18.06
N ILE A 201 7.65 11.82 -17.92
CA ILE A 201 7.91 10.63 -18.73
C ILE A 201 7.29 10.80 -20.11
N LEU A 202 6.01 11.16 -20.19
CA LEU A 202 5.29 11.31 -21.45
C LEU A 202 5.93 12.34 -22.41
N LYS A 203 6.63 13.34 -21.89
CA LYS A 203 7.38 14.31 -22.72
C LYS A 203 8.55 13.70 -23.51
N GLN A 204 8.95 12.49 -23.20
CA GLN A 204 10.06 11.80 -23.86
C GLN A 204 9.62 11.00 -25.10
N TYR A 205 8.31 10.84 -25.26
CA TYR A 205 7.65 10.12 -26.33
C TYR A 205 6.84 11.05 -27.24
#